data_cd8239dfae01cdd77268cf1ac25297d9
#
_entry.id   cd8239dfae01cdd77268cf1ac25297d9
#
_cell.length_a   1.000
_cell.length_b   1.000
_cell.length_c   1.000
_cell.angle_alpha   90.00
_cell.angle_beta   90.00
_cell.angle_gamma   90.00
#
_symmetry.space_group_name_H-M   'P 1'
#
loop_
_entity.id
_entity.type
_entity.pdbx_description
1 polymer ?
#
loop_
_entity_poly.entity_id
_entity_poly.type
_entity_poly.pdbx_seq_one_letter_code
_entity_poly.pdbx_strand_id
1 'polypeptide(L)'
;ENKFVFQILDKITSIFRAIPFIILLAILKGFTYFIVGTNLGMTAALVPLSAATFPFFARQVQVVLADLDRGVIEAAQASGATLWDTIKVYLGEGLPELVRVSTVTLISLVGETAMAGAIGAGGLGYIAIYYGYNRSSTSVTILATFLILILIFLIQFLGDFLTRKLSHK
;
A
#
# COMPACT_ATOMS: atom_id res chain seq x y z
N GLU A 1 -1.19 -13.43 -23.76
CA GLU A 1 -0.61 -12.43 -22.85
C GLU A 1 0.21 -11.41 -23.65
N ASN A 2 -0.16 -10.12 -23.59
CA ASN A 2 0.56 -9.10 -24.35
C ASN A 2 1.81 -8.68 -23.58
N LYS A 3 2.94 -9.35 -23.86
CA LYS A 3 4.23 -9.11 -23.18
C LYS A 3 4.67 -7.64 -23.24
N PHE A 4 4.33 -6.92 -24.29
CA PHE A 4 4.68 -5.50 -24.44
C PHE A 4 3.93 -4.62 -23.43
N VAL A 5 2.61 -4.82 -23.29
CA VAL A 5 1.80 -4.09 -22.31
C VAL A 5 2.26 -4.40 -20.88
N PHE A 6 2.53 -5.66 -20.59
CA PHE A 6 3.06 -6.08 -19.29
C PHE A 6 4.38 -5.38 -18.96
N GLN A 7 5.35 -5.34 -19.90
CA GLN A 7 6.63 -4.68 -19.68
C GLN A 7 6.50 -3.17 -19.45
N ILE A 8 5.58 -2.50 -20.16
CA ILE A 8 5.34 -1.06 -19.95
C ILE A 8 4.76 -0.82 -18.54
N LEU A 9 3.75 -1.58 -18.15
CA LEU A 9 3.14 -1.45 -16.83
C LEU A 9 4.14 -1.75 -15.71
N ASP A 10 4.96 -2.79 -15.87
CA ASP A 10 5.99 -3.15 -14.89
C ASP A 10 7.05 -2.04 -14.75
N LYS A 11 7.47 -1.41 -15.84
CA LYS A 11 8.40 -0.27 -15.80
C LYS A 11 7.76 0.95 -15.13
N ILE A 12 6.52 1.29 -15.47
CA ILE A 12 5.80 2.42 -14.87
C ILE A 12 5.67 2.21 -13.35
N THR A 13 5.18 1.05 -12.92
CA THR A 13 5.04 0.74 -11.49
C THR A 13 6.38 0.76 -10.77
N SER A 14 7.45 0.31 -11.42
CA SER A 14 8.81 0.32 -10.85
C SER A 14 9.34 1.75 -10.66
N ILE A 15 9.05 2.68 -11.60
CA ILE A 15 9.43 4.09 -11.49
C ILE A 15 8.74 4.73 -10.28
N PHE A 16 7.42 4.59 -10.16
CA PHE A 16 6.67 5.17 -9.03
C PHE A 16 7.16 4.67 -7.67
N ARG A 17 7.50 3.39 -7.57
CA ARG A 17 8.04 2.78 -6.35
C ARG A 17 9.48 3.22 -6.01
N ALA A 18 10.26 3.62 -7.00
CA ALA A 18 11.62 4.09 -6.80
C ALA A 18 11.68 5.54 -6.27
N ILE A 19 10.60 6.31 -6.45
CA ILE A 19 10.54 7.72 -6.03
C ILE A 19 10.17 7.76 -4.54
N PRO A 20 10.99 8.37 -3.66
CA PRO A 20 10.62 8.60 -2.26
C PRO A 20 9.31 9.38 -2.16
N PHE A 21 8.40 8.97 -1.25
CA PHE A 21 7.07 9.56 -1.13
C PHE A 21 7.08 11.08 -0.97
N ILE A 22 8.02 11.62 -0.17
CA ILE A 22 8.14 13.07 0.03
C ILE A 22 8.46 13.82 -1.26
N ILE A 23 9.23 13.20 -2.17
CA ILE A 23 9.55 13.74 -3.49
C ILE A 23 8.33 13.62 -4.41
N LEU A 24 7.60 12.53 -4.33
CA LEU A 24 6.38 12.30 -5.09
C LEU A 24 5.31 13.36 -4.77
N LEU A 25 5.17 13.75 -3.49
CA LEU A 25 4.34 14.89 -3.07
C LEU A 25 4.69 16.17 -3.85
N ALA A 26 5.98 16.47 -4.00
CA ALA A 26 6.44 17.68 -4.68
C ALA A 26 6.22 17.60 -6.20
N ILE A 27 6.55 16.46 -6.83
CA ILE A 27 6.41 16.26 -8.27
C ILE A 27 4.95 16.31 -8.70
N LEU A 28 4.05 15.68 -7.94
CA LEU A 28 2.63 15.60 -8.26
C LEU A 28 1.84 16.85 -7.89
N LYS A 29 2.48 17.90 -7.35
CA LYS A 29 1.80 19.13 -6.90
C LYS A 29 0.87 19.74 -7.96
N GLY A 30 1.34 19.90 -9.20
CA GLY A 30 0.53 20.46 -10.30
C GLY A 30 -0.64 19.57 -10.67
N PHE A 31 -0.41 18.26 -10.74
CA PHE A 31 -1.42 17.25 -11.02
C PHE A 31 -2.46 17.14 -9.89
N THR A 32 -2.02 17.19 -8.65
CA THR A 32 -2.90 17.23 -7.47
C THR A 32 -3.83 18.43 -7.51
N TYR A 33 -3.28 19.63 -7.79
CA TYR A 33 -4.11 20.84 -7.90
C TYR A 33 -5.14 20.74 -9.01
N PHE A 34 -4.76 20.15 -10.15
CA PHE A 34 -5.68 19.93 -11.27
C PHE A 34 -6.86 19.03 -10.90
N ILE A 35 -6.61 17.97 -10.09
CA ILE A 35 -7.67 17.00 -9.70
C ILE A 35 -8.53 17.52 -8.56
N VAL A 36 -7.91 18.05 -7.50
CA VAL A 36 -8.61 18.34 -6.23
C VAL A 36 -8.70 19.82 -5.90
N GLY A 37 -8.14 20.72 -6.72
CA GLY A 37 -8.20 22.17 -6.56
C GLY A 37 -7.35 22.74 -5.43
N THR A 38 -6.57 21.90 -4.72
CA THR A 38 -5.69 22.34 -3.62
C THR A 38 -4.42 21.50 -3.60
N ASN A 39 -3.34 22.09 -3.03
CA ASN A 39 -2.06 21.40 -2.80
C ASN A 39 -1.78 21.14 -1.32
N LEU A 40 -2.71 21.51 -0.44
CA LEU A 40 -2.54 21.39 1.01
C LEU A 40 -3.73 20.66 1.62
N GLY A 41 -3.48 20.03 2.74
CA GLY A 41 -4.51 19.35 3.50
C GLY A 41 -4.75 17.89 3.09
N MET A 42 -5.75 17.30 3.73
CA MET A 42 -6.07 15.87 3.60
C MET A 42 -6.42 15.48 2.15
N THR A 43 -7.25 16.29 1.48
CA THR A 43 -7.71 16.00 0.11
C THR A 43 -6.55 16.01 -0.89
N ALA A 44 -5.60 16.95 -0.73
CA ALA A 44 -4.40 17.00 -1.55
C ALA A 44 -3.50 15.77 -1.35
N ALA A 45 -3.43 15.23 -0.14
CA ALA A 45 -2.61 14.05 0.16
C ALA A 45 -3.11 12.78 -0.53
N LEU A 46 -4.41 12.66 -0.84
CA LEU A 46 -4.98 11.46 -1.46
C LEU A 46 -4.36 11.13 -2.82
N VAL A 47 -4.04 12.12 -3.64
CA VAL A 47 -3.48 11.90 -4.99
C VAL A 47 -2.09 11.25 -4.93
N PRO A 48 -1.10 11.83 -4.25
CA PRO A 48 0.23 11.21 -4.14
C PRO A 48 0.22 9.92 -3.31
N LEU A 49 -0.63 9.78 -2.27
CA LEU A 49 -0.80 8.54 -1.53
C LEU A 49 -1.29 7.40 -2.45
N SER A 50 -2.30 7.67 -3.27
CA SER A 50 -2.79 6.69 -4.24
C SER A 50 -1.72 6.34 -5.28
N ALA A 51 -0.98 7.33 -5.78
CA ALA A 51 0.07 7.14 -6.77
C ALA A 51 1.27 6.33 -6.23
N ALA A 52 1.55 6.41 -4.93
CA ALA A 52 2.58 5.60 -4.27
C ALA A 52 2.08 4.20 -3.93
N THR A 53 0.92 4.12 -3.25
CA THR A 53 0.38 2.87 -2.71
C THR A 53 -0.06 1.90 -3.80
N PHE A 54 -0.71 2.38 -4.86
CA PHE A 54 -1.25 1.51 -5.91
C PHE A 54 -0.17 0.69 -6.63
N PRO A 55 0.93 1.27 -7.14
CA PRO A 55 2.02 0.50 -7.75
C PRO A 55 2.72 -0.44 -6.76
N PHE A 56 2.87 -0.02 -5.52
CA PHE A 56 3.45 -0.85 -4.47
C PHE A 56 2.58 -2.10 -4.22
N PHE A 57 1.29 -1.91 -3.98
CA PHE A 57 0.36 -3.01 -3.76
C PHE A 57 0.22 -3.93 -4.97
N ALA A 58 0.10 -3.37 -6.17
CA ALA A 58 0.03 -4.15 -7.40
C ALA A 58 1.23 -5.09 -7.57
N ARG A 59 2.44 -4.62 -7.25
CA ARG A 59 3.64 -5.46 -7.28
C ARG A 59 3.62 -6.56 -6.23
N GLN A 60 3.17 -6.26 -5.02
CA GLN A 60 3.03 -7.27 -3.96
C GLN A 60 2.06 -8.37 -4.37
N VAL A 61 0.88 -8.01 -4.89
CA VAL A 61 -0.10 -8.96 -5.42
C VAL A 61 0.48 -9.79 -6.56
N GLN A 62 1.20 -9.16 -7.50
CA GLN A 62 1.85 -9.85 -8.61
C GLN A 62 2.82 -10.91 -8.12
N VAL A 63 3.64 -10.61 -7.11
CA VAL A 63 4.61 -11.57 -6.53
C VAL A 63 3.86 -12.75 -5.91
N VAL A 64 2.83 -12.49 -5.10
CA VAL A 64 2.02 -13.55 -4.49
C VAL A 64 1.42 -14.48 -5.55
N LEU A 65 0.79 -13.91 -6.58
CA LEU A 65 0.14 -14.73 -7.62
C LEU A 65 1.14 -15.48 -8.50
N ALA A 66 2.35 -14.96 -8.66
CA ALA A 66 3.41 -15.63 -9.42
C ALA A 66 4.08 -16.80 -8.66
N ASP A 67 4.01 -16.78 -7.33
CA ASP A 67 4.63 -17.79 -6.44
C ASP A 67 3.69 -18.94 -6.09
N LEU A 68 2.45 -18.90 -6.57
CA LEU A 68 1.48 -19.98 -6.36
C LEU A 68 1.90 -21.27 -7.07
N ASP A 69 1.58 -22.40 -6.44
CA ASP A 69 1.87 -23.73 -6.99
C ASP A 69 1.17 -23.92 -8.36
N ARG A 70 1.99 -24.09 -9.40
CA ARG A 70 1.50 -24.34 -10.76
C ARG A 70 0.70 -25.63 -10.88
N GLY A 71 1.02 -26.64 -10.06
CA GLY A 71 0.32 -27.92 -10.08
C GLY A 71 -1.17 -27.78 -9.75
N VAL A 72 -1.53 -26.90 -8.81
CA VAL A 72 -2.93 -26.60 -8.47
C VAL A 72 -3.65 -25.96 -9.65
N ILE A 73 -2.98 -25.02 -10.33
CA ILE A 73 -3.55 -24.33 -11.49
C ILE A 73 -3.73 -25.29 -12.69
N GLU A 74 -2.72 -26.10 -12.97
CA GLU A 74 -2.75 -27.11 -14.03
C GLU A 74 -3.82 -28.18 -13.77
N ALA A 75 -3.98 -28.63 -12.53
CA ALA A 75 -5.04 -29.58 -12.15
C ALA A 75 -6.44 -28.98 -12.37
N ALA A 76 -6.66 -27.72 -12.00
CA ALA A 76 -7.92 -27.04 -12.26
C ALA A 76 -8.22 -26.96 -13.77
N GLN A 77 -7.23 -26.56 -14.57
CA GLN A 77 -7.35 -26.47 -16.03
C GLN A 77 -7.61 -27.86 -16.68
N ALA A 78 -6.91 -28.90 -16.23
CA ALA A 78 -7.13 -30.27 -16.69
C ALA A 78 -8.53 -30.79 -16.38
N SER A 79 -9.15 -30.29 -15.30
CA SER A 79 -10.53 -30.57 -14.92
C SER A 79 -11.58 -29.74 -15.69
N GLY A 80 -11.17 -28.95 -16.70
CA GLY A 80 -12.05 -28.15 -17.53
C GLY A 80 -12.46 -26.79 -16.90
N ALA A 81 -11.68 -26.27 -15.96
CA ALA A 81 -11.95 -24.97 -15.34
C ALA A 81 -12.02 -23.85 -16.38
N THR A 82 -13.07 -23.02 -16.28
CA THR A 82 -13.19 -21.80 -17.06
C THR A 82 -12.17 -20.74 -16.58
N LEU A 83 -11.98 -19.66 -17.35
CA LEU A 83 -11.16 -18.52 -16.90
C LEU A 83 -11.61 -18.00 -15.53
N TRP A 84 -12.91 -17.96 -15.29
CA TRP A 84 -13.46 -17.47 -14.02
C TRP A 84 -13.17 -18.43 -12.86
N ASP A 85 -13.21 -19.73 -13.10
CA ASP A 85 -12.86 -20.72 -12.10
C ASP A 85 -11.36 -20.70 -11.81
N THR A 86 -10.53 -20.54 -12.83
CA THR A 86 -9.08 -20.33 -12.68
C THR A 86 -8.76 -19.09 -11.82
N ILE A 87 -9.43 -17.97 -12.04
CA ILE A 87 -9.27 -16.75 -11.20
C ILE A 87 -9.66 -17.06 -9.74
N LYS A 88 -10.75 -17.78 -9.50
CA LYS A 88 -11.15 -18.16 -8.13
C LYS A 88 -10.10 -19.03 -7.45
N VAL A 89 -9.48 -19.97 -8.19
CA VAL A 89 -8.40 -20.79 -7.67
C VAL A 89 -7.19 -19.94 -7.28
N TYR A 90 -6.76 -19.01 -8.16
CA TYR A 90 -5.67 -18.08 -7.84
C TYR A 90 -5.97 -17.25 -6.58
N LEU A 91 -7.17 -16.71 -6.47
CA LEU A 91 -7.56 -15.89 -5.33
C LEU A 91 -7.76 -16.72 -4.07
N GLY A 92 -8.28 -17.93 -4.18
CA GLY A 92 -8.50 -18.83 -3.05
C GLY A 92 -7.20 -19.34 -2.43
N GLU A 93 -6.32 -19.87 -3.26
CA GLU A 93 -5.00 -20.36 -2.83
C GLU A 93 -4.08 -19.22 -2.36
N GLY A 94 -4.12 -18.08 -3.05
CA GLY A 94 -3.34 -16.91 -2.69
C GLY A 94 -3.88 -16.10 -1.52
N LEU A 95 -5.08 -16.38 -1.02
CA LEU A 95 -5.78 -15.54 -0.05
C LEU A 95 -4.99 -15.25 1.24
N PRO A 96 -4.33 -16.20 1.90
CA PRO A 96 -3.53 -15.92 3.08
C PRO A 96 -2.40 -14.94 2.80
N GLU A 97 -1.67 -15.12 1.70
CA GLU A 97 -0.57 -14.24 1.32
C GLU A 97 -1.07 -12.88 0.81
N LEU A 98 -2.22 -12.83 0.13
CA LEU A 98 -2.86 -11.57 -0.26
C LEU A 98 -3.26 -10.74 0.97
N VAL A 99 -3.75 -11.37 2.04
CA VAL A 99 -4.02 -10.68 3.32
C VAL A 99 -2.73 -10.19 3.94
N ARG A 100 -1.66 -10.97 3.90
CA ARG A 100 -0.34 -10.57 4.41
C ARG A 100 0.19 -9.34 3.70
N VAL A 101 0.22 -9.34 2.35
CA VAL A 101 0.72 -8.19 1.59
C VAL A 101 -0.18 -6.97 1.70
N SER A 102 -1.49 -7.15 1.90
CA SER A 102 -2.42 -6.07 2.22
C SER A 102 -2.07 -5.43 3.56
N THR A 103 -1.75 -6.25 4.58
CA THR A 103 -1.30 -5.76 5.90
C THR A 103 -0.01 -4.95 5.79
N VAL A 104 0.99 -5.45 5.06
CA VAL A 104 2.26 -4.74 4.81
C VAL A 104 2.00 -3.42 4.11
N THR A 105 1.11 -3.41 3.11
CA THR A 105 0.75 -2.19 2.38
C THR A 105 0.06 -1.17 3.29
N LEU A 106 -0.85 -1.61 4.16
CA LEU A 106 -1.51 -0.72 5.14
C LEU A 106 -0.51 -0.11 6.11
N ILE A 107 0.47 -0.88 6.59
CA ILE A 107 1.52 -0.37 7.48
C ILE A 107 2.39 0.68 6.74
N SER A 108 2.77 0.41 5.49
CA SER A 108 3.50 1.38 4.64
C SER A 108 2.69 2.67 4.46
N LEU A 109 1.39 2.53 4.17
CA LEU A 109 0.48 3.66 4.00
C LEU A 109 0.37 4.53 5.26
N VAL A 110 0.37 3.92 6.46
CA VAL A 110 0.41 4.69 7.73
C VAL A 110 1.67 5.54 7.78
N GLY A 111 2.84 5.00 7.40
CA GLY A 111 4.09 5.77 7.33
C GLY A 111 4.02 6.92 6.31
N GLU A 112 3.47 6.67 5.12
CA GLU A 112 3.28 7.70 4.08
C GLU A 112 2.30 8.79 4.52
N THR A 113 1.20 8.44 5.21
CA THR A 113 0.26 9.43 5.77
C THR A 113 0.91 10.29 6.85
N ALA A 114 1.84 9.74 7.62
CA ALA A 114 2.61 10.53 8.58
C ALA A 114 3.49 11.58 7.86
N MET A 115 4.12 11.20 6.73
CA MET A 115 4.88 12.15 5.89
C MET A 115 3.98 13.19 5.22
N ALA A 116 2.75 12.84 4.84
CA ALA A 116 1.76 13.78 4.31
C ALA A 116 1.37 14.86 5.33
N GLY A 117 1.63 14.65 6.62
CA GLY A 117 1.55 15.68 7.65
C GLY A 117 2.36 16.93 7.33
N ALA A 118 3.47 16.81 6.57
CA ALA A 118 4.29 17.96 6.14
C ALA A 118 3.54 18.96 5.23
N ILE A 119 2.54 18.48 4.47
CA ILE A 119 1.66 19.34 3.65
C ILE A 119 0.35 19.68 4.34
N GLY A 120 0.27 19.49 5.66
CA GLY A 120 -0.93 19.81 6.44
C GLY A 120 -2.09 18.84 6.27
N ALA A 121 -1.82 17.59 5.90
CA ALA A 121 -2.85 16.56 5.76
C ALA A 121 -3.56 16.20 7.07
N GLY A 122 -3.09 16.71 8.20
CA GLY A 122 -3.65 16.42 9.51
C GLY A 122 -3.14 15.09 10.10
N GLY A 123 -3.85 14.60 11.11
CA GLY A 123 -3.53 13.34 11.78
C GLY A 123 -2.28 13.39 12.67
N LEU A 124 -1.86 12.22 13.12
CA LEU A 124 -0.72 12.08 14.06
C LEU A 124 0.60 12.55 13.45
N GLY A 125 0.80 12.35 12.14
CA GLY A 125 1.98 12.83 11.44
C GLY A 125 2.10 14.34 11.43
N TYR A 126 0.99 15.06 11.20
CA TYR A 126 0.95 16.51 11.30
C TYR A 126 1.27 16.97 12.73
N ILE A 127 0.72 16.31 13.74
CA ILE A 127 0.99 16.63 15.16
C ILE A 127 2.48 16.44 15.45
N ALA A 128 3.06 15.31 15.03
CA ALA A 128 4.48 15.01 15.26
C ALA A 128 5.41 16.05 14.60
N ILE A 129 5.11 16.46 13.36
CA ILE A 129 5.96 17.40 12.61
C ILE A 129 5.69 18.83 13.05
N TYR A 130 4.44 19.29 13.00
CA TYR A 130 4.11 20.71 13.20
C TYR A 130 4.19 21.14 14.66
N TYR A 131 3.56 20.36 15.58
CA TYR A 131 3.56 20.68 17.01
C TYR A 131 4.75 20.08 17.76
N GLY A 132 5.32 19.00 17.25
CA GLY A 132 6.50 18.36 17.82
C GLY A 132 7.80 18.97 17.28
N TYR A 133 8.21 18.52 16.10
CA TYR A 133 9.52 18.88 15.52
C TYR A 133 9.69 20.39 15.29
N ASN A 134 8.78 21.05 14.58
CA ASN A 134 8.90 22.47 14.23
C ASN A 134 8.83 23.41 15.45
N ARG A 135 8.19 22.99 16.55
CA ARG A 135 8.13 23.74 17.81
C ARG A 135 9.12 23.23 18.85
N SER A 136 10.06 22.38 18.47
CA SER A 136 11.08 21.78 19.36
C SER A 136 10.50 21.12 20.61
N SER A 137 9.26 20.59 20.50
CA SER A 137 8.60 19.87 21.59
C SER A 137 8.81 18.37 21.47
N THR A 138 9.91 17.87 22.00
CA THR A 138 10.27 16.45 21.96
C THR A 138 9.17 15.55 22.55
N SER A 139 8.51 15.99 23.63
CA SER A 139 7.44 15.22 24.27
C SER A 139 6.25 14.99 23.33
N VAL A 140 5.86 15.99 22.52
CA VAL A 140 4.77 15.86 21.55
C VAL A 140 5.17 14.90 20.42
N THR A 141 6.42 15.00 19.93
CA THR A 141 6.95 14.09 18.90
C THR A 141 6.94 12.64 19.39
N ILE A 142 7.44 12.39 20.59
CA ILE A 142 7.48 11.05 21.20
C ILE A 142 6.06 10.49 21.37
N LEU A 143 5.15 11.29 21.93
CA LEU A 143 3.75 10.85 22.13
C LEU A 143 3.07 10.50 20.80
N ALA A 144 3.19 11.35 19.80
CA ALA A 144 2.60 11.09 18.47
C ALA A 144 3.22 9.84 17.82
N THR A 145 4.54 9.65 17.94
CA THR A 145 5.23 8.46 17.45
C THR A 145 4.72 7.20 18.17
N PHE A 146 4.56 7.25 19.48
CA PHE A 146 4.05 6.13 20.26
C PHE A 146 2.63 5.73 19.83
N LEU A 147 1.76 6.72 19.57
CA LEU A 147 0.41 6.46 19.05
C LEU A 147 0.41 5.84 17.65
N ILE A 148 1.33 6.29 16.78
CA ILE A 148 1.51 5.70 15.44
C ILE A 148 1.97 4.24 15.57
N LEU A 149 2.91 3.94 16.47
CA LEU A 149 3.38 2.57 16.72
C LEU A 149 2.24 1.67 17.22
N ILE A 150 1.41 2.15 18.15
CA ILE A 150 0.22 1.39 18.61
C ILE A 150 -0.69 1.06 17.41
N LEU A 151 -0.96 2.02 16.55
CA LEU A 151 -1.79 1.80 15.36
C LEU A 151 -1.16 0.75 14.43
N ILE A 152 0.13 0.83 14.17
CA ILE A 152 0.87 -0.13 13.34
C ILE A 152 0.80 -1.54 13.96
N PHE A 153 1.04 -1.69 15.26
CA PHE A 153 0.96 -2.97 15.94
C PHE A 153 -0.46 -3.56 15.92
N LEU A 154 -1.50 -2.74 16.02
CA LEU A 154 -2.88 -3.20 15.87
C LEU A 154 -3.16 -3.73 14.46
N ILE A 155 -2.71 -3.02 13.41
CA ILE A 155 -2.83 -3.46 12.01
C ILE A 155 -2.07 -4.77 11.82
N GLN A 156 -0.84 -4.86 12.32
CA GLN A 156 -0.01 -6.06 12.23
C GLN A 156 -0.69 -7.25 12.93
N PHE A 157 -1.15 -7.07 14.15
CA PHE A 157 -1.82 -8.12 14.91
C PHE A 157 -3.08 -8.65 14.19
N LEU A 158 -3.91 -7.75 13.68
CA LEU A 158 -5.11 -8.13 12.93
C LEU A 158 -4.76 -8.87 11.63
N GLY A 159 -3.75 -8.39 10.90
CA GLY A 159 -3.28 -9.02 9.67
C GLY A 159 -2.74 -10.42 9.91
N ASP A 160 -1.89 -10.59 10.93
CA ASP A 160 -1.32 -11.89 11.31
C ASP A 160 -2.41 -12.86 11.80
N PHE A 161 -3.40 -12.37 12.53
CA PHE A 161 -4.54 -13.17 12.97
C PHE A 161 -5.37 -13.68 11.78
N LEU A 162 -5.68 -12.79 10.83
CA LEU A 162 -6.44 -13.14 9.62
C LEU A 162 -5.67 -14.12 8.74
N THR A 163 -4.39 -13.86 8.50
CA THR A 163 -3.52 -14.73 7.69
C THR A 163 -3.46 -16.14 8.29
N ARG A 164 -3.23 -16.26 9.61
CA ARG A 164 -3.24 -17.57 10.28
C ARG A 164 -4.57 -18.30 10.18
N LYS A 165 -5.68 -17.58 10.32
CA LYS A 165 -7.02 -18.18 10.22
C LYS A 165 -7.31 -18.71 8.81
N LEU A 166 -6.75 -18.07 7.78
CA LEU A 166 -6.95 -18.45 6.37
C LEU A 166 -5.98 -19.54 5.92
N SER A 167 -4.74 -19.59 6.45
CA SER A 167 -3.74 -20.61 6.10
C SER A 167 -4.04 -22.01 6.66
N HIS A 168 -5.00 -22.15 7.59
CA HIS A 168 -5.41 -23.43 8.17
C HIS A 168 -6.64 -24.06 7.48
N LYS A 169 -7.04 -23.56 6.32
CA LYS A 169 -8.05 -24.17 5.46
C LYS A 169 -7.43 -24.79 4.23
#